data_59f9448053945d00e7b43c8f15ec44c8
#
_entry.id   59f9448053945d00e7b43c8f15ec44c8
#
_cell.length_a   1.000
_cell.length_b   1.000
_cell.length_c   1.000
_cell.angle_alpha   90.00
_cell.angle_beta   90.00
_cell.angle_gamma   90.00
#
_symmetry.space_group_name_H-M   'P 1'
#
loop_
_entity.id
_entity.type
_entity.pdbx_description
1 polymer ?
#
loop_
_entity_poly.entity_id
_entity_poly.type
_entity_poly.pdbx_seq_one_letter_code
_entity_poly.pdbx_strand_id
1 'polypeptide(L)'
;AIKPGITTYAIDKLGEEVIRSYGCIPSFLNYNGYPASICVSVNEEVVHGIPSKTRYLKEGDIVSLDAGVIYKGYHSDAARTYGVGKISPENEHLIAVTKQSFFEAMKVAVPGNHIRDIGRAVEQYVLKFGYGIVEDLVGHGVGANLHEDPEIPNFETIKKGPKLKPGMTIAIEPMITAGDYEVDWLDDDWTVVTVDGSNAAHYENTILITEDKPIILSQAEGLEL
;
A
#
# COMPACT_ATOMS: atom_id res chain seq x y z
N ALA A 1 -12.05 13.72 3.90
CA ALA A 1 -13.27 12.88 3.92
C ALA A 1 -13.27 11.92 5.10
N ILE A 2 -12.10 11.44 5.53
CA ILE A 2 -11.94 10.49 6.64
C ILE A 2 -12.34 11.16 7.96
N LYS A 3 -13.42 10.66 8.58
CA LYS A 3 -13.93 11.12 9.87
C LYS A 3 -14.83 10.05 10.50
N PRO A 4 -15.02 10.07 11.82
CA PRO A 4 -15.98 9.18 12.48
C PRO A 4 -17.38 9.29 11.89
N GLY A 5 -18.06 8.16 11.72
CA GLY A 5 -19.43 8.07 11.19
C GLY A 5 -19.55 8.01 9.67
N ILE A 6 -18.47 8.14 8.90
CA ILE A 6 -18.51 7.86 7.46
C ILE A 6 -18.45 6.35 7.22
N THR A 7 -19.17 5.86 6.20
CA THR A 7 -19.05 4.45 5.77
C THR A 7 -17.87 4.27 4.84
N THR A 8 -17.25 3.08 4.85
CA THR A 8 -16.18 2.74 3.90
C THR A 8 -16.67 2.80 2.45
N TYR A 9 -17.96 2.47 2.21
CA TYR A 9 -18.60 2.64 0.90
C TYR A 9 -18.66 4.11 0.43
N ALA A 10 -18.92 5.05 1.33
CA ALA A 10 -18.96 6.47 0.96
C ALA A 10 -17.57 6.99 0.58
N ILE A 11 -16.52 6.43 1.19
CA ILE A 11 -15.12 6.73 0.85
C ILE A 11 -14.80 6.20 -0.56
N ASP A 12 -15.19 4.94 -0.88
CA ASP A 12 -15.04 4.37 -2.21
C ASP A 12 -15.71 5.22 -3.29
N LYS A 13 -16.96 5.64 -3.05
CA LYS A 13 -17.68 6.46 -4.03
C LYS A 13 -17.03 7.82 -4.26
N LEU A 14 -16.52 8.44 -3.20
CA LEU A 14 -15.75 9.67 -3.34
C LEU A 14 -14.43 9.42 -4.11
N GLY A 15 -13.73 8.32 -3.82
CA GLY A 15 -12.53 7.93 -4.55
C GLY A 15 -12.79 7.73 -6.04
N GLU A 16 -13.85 7.00 -6.39
CA GLU A 16 -14.29 6.81 -7.78
C GLU A 16 -14.59 8.14 -8.49
N GLU A 17 -15.35 9.02 -7.82
CA GLU A 17 -15.68 10.34 -8.36
C GLU A 17 -14.43 11.18 -8.63
N VAL A 18 -13.49 11.21 -7.69
CA VAL A 18 -12.20 11.92 -7.84
C VAL A 18 -11.39 11.34 -8.99
N ILE A 19 -11.19 10.03 -9.05
CA ILE A 19 -10.44 9.37 -10.13
C ILE A 19 -11.04 9.74 -11.50
N ARG A 20 -12.35 9.61 -11.65
CA ARG A 20 -13.05 9.93 -12.91
C ARG A 20 -13.02 11.42 -13.27
N SER A 21 -13.00 12.31 -12.27
CA SER A 21 -12.94 13.76 -12.49
C SER A 21 -11.64 14.22 -13.16
N TYR A 22 -10.56 13.44 -12.98
CA TYR A 22 -9.28 13.64 -13.67
C TYR A 22 -9.17 12.92 -15.02
N GLY A 23 -10.27 12.35 -15.52
CA GLY A 23 -10.28 11.59 -16.78
C GLY A 23 -9.58 10.24 -16.70
N CYS A 24 -9.38 9.75 -15.48
CA CYS A 24 -8.79 8.44 -15.21
C CYS A 24 -9.88 7.37 -15.01
N ILE A 25 -9.48 6.10 -15.03
CA ILE A 25 -10.33 4.94 -14.76
C ILE A 25 -9.81 4.26 -13.50
N PRO A 26 -10.67 3.87 -12.52
CA PRO A 26 -10.23 3.08 -11.37
C PRO A 26 -9.62 1.74 -11.84
N SER A 27 -8.40 1.42 -11.39
CA SER A 27 -7.71 0.19 -11.77
C SER A 27 -8.33 -1.05 -11.13
N PHE A 28 -8.88 -0.92 -9.93
CA PHE A 28 -9.33 -2.08 -9.14
C PHE A 28 -10.76 -2.52 -9.51
N LEU A 29 -11.60 -1.60 -9.99
CA LEU A 29 -13.01 -1.92 -10.30
C LEU A 29 -13.09 -3.02 -11.37
N ASN A 30 -13.64 -4.18 -10.97
CA ASN A 30 -13.72 -5.40 -11.77
C ASN A 30 -12.37 -6.08 -12.09
N TYR A 31 -11.26 -5.66 -11.49
CA TYR A 31 -9.99 -6.35 -11.61
C TYR A 31 -10.09 -7.70 -10.88
N ASN A 32 -9.96 -8.80 -11.63
CA ASN A 32 -10.17 -10.16 -11.12
C ASN A 32 -11.47 -10.37 -10.30
N GLY A 33 -12.49 -9.53 -10.52
CA GLY A 33 -13.76 -9.59 -9.82
C GLY A 33 -13.85 -8.70 -8.57
N TYR A 34 -12.83 -7.90 -8.25
CA TYR A 34 -12.91 -6.95 -7.13
C TYR A 34 -14.05 -5.93 -7.35
N PRO A 35 -14.94 -5.73 -6.35
CA PRO A 35 -16.22 -5.05 -6.60
C PRO A 35 -16.20 -3.53 -6.46
N ALA A 36 -15.06 -2.92 -6.09
CA ALA A 36 -14.96 -1.50 -5.73
C ALA A 36 -13.87 -0.76 -6.50
N SER A 37 -13.88 0.56 -6.44
CA SER A 37 -12.92 1.42 -7.15
C SER A 37 -11.64 1.65 -6.38
N ILE A 38 -11.70 1.58 -5.04
CA ILE A 38 -10.55 1.64 -4.13
C ILE A 38 -10.70 0.58 -3.04
N CYS A 39 -9.60 0.18 -2.39
CA CYS A 39 -9.64 -0.63 -1.19
C CYS A 39 -9.72 0.27 0.05
N VAL A 40 -10.51 -0.16 1.05
CA VAL A 40 -10.67 0.57 2.33
C VAL A 40 -10.53 -0.43 3.47
N SER A 41 -9.34 -0.56 4.00
CA SER A 41 -8.96 -1.54 5.02
C SER A 41 -8.88 -0.86 6.40
N VAL A 42 -9.56 -1.38 7.41
CA VAL A 42 -9.74 -0.73 8.72
C VAL A 42 -9.11 -1.58 9.83
N ASN A 43 -8.21 -1.00 10.61
CA ASN A 43 -7.55 -1.59 11.79
C ASN A 43 -6.76 -2.86 11.44
N GLU A 44 -7.30 -4.05 11.80
CA GLU A 44 -6.74 -5.38 11.53
C GLU A 44 -6.78 -5.78 10.06
N GLU A 45 -7.56 -5.08 9.24
CA GLU A 45 -7.57 -5.28 7.78
C GLU A 45 -6.29 -4.70 7.17
N VAL A 46 -5.46 -5.57 6.61
CA VAL A 46 -4.14 -5.20 6.05
C VAL A 46 -4.32 -4.49 4.72
N VAL A 47 -4.95 -5.18 3.75
CA VAL A 47 -5.20 -4.71 2.38
C VAL A 47 -6.50 -5.32 1.82
N HIS A 48 -6.91 -4.84 0.66
CA HIS A 48 -8.02 -5.33 -0.14
C HIS A 48 -9.39 -5.28 0.56
N GLY A 49 -9.54 -4.49 1.64
CA GLY A 49 -10.81 -4.33 2.34
C GLY A 49 -11.91 -3.86 1.40
N ILE A 50 -13.01 -4.64 1.30
CA ILE A 50 -14.15 -4.31 0.43
C ILE A 50 -15.00 -3.23 1.09
N PRO A 51 -15.20 -2.06 0.44
CA PRO A 51 -16.03 -0.99 0.96
C PRO A 51 -17.48 -1.42 1.24
N SER A 52 -17.98 -1.15 2.44
CA SER A 52 -19.28 -1.58 2.94
C SER A 52 -20.18 -0.40 3.33
N LYS A 53 -21.49 -0.52 3.05
CA LYS A 53 -22.51 0.44 3.50
C LYS A 53 -22.81 0.37 5.00
N THR A 54 -22.35 -0.70 5.66
CA THR A 54 -22.60 -0.96 7.08
C THR A 54 -21.36 -0.85 7.95
N ARG A 55 -20.15 -0.77 7.36
CA ARG A 55 -18.90 -0.52 8.09
C ARG A 55 -18.72 0.99 8.22
N TYR A 56 -18.86 1.51 9.44
CA TYR A 56 -18.67 2.92 9.78
C TYR A 56 -17.31 3.09 10.45
N LEU A 57 -16.55 4.10 10.05
CA LEU A 57 -15.33 4.49 10.75
C LEU A 57 -15.67 5.07 12.12
N LYS A 58 -14.87 4.75 13.13
CA LYS A 58 -15.02 5.21 14.51
C LYS A 58 -13.83 6.06 14.91
N GLU A 59 -14.02 6.91 15.93
CA GLU A 59 -12.91 7.60 16.57
C GLU A 59 -11.87 6.59 17.09
N GLY A 60 -10.61 6.80 16.76
CA GLY A 60 -9.52 5.92 17.15
C GLY A 60 -9.16 4.84 16.13
N ASP A 61 -9.99 4.58 15.11
CA ASP A 61 -9.62 3.68 14.01
C ASP A 61 -8.42 4.21 13.23
N ILE A 62 -7.69 3.30 12.59
CA ILE A 62 -6.82 3.63 11.46
C ILE A 62 -7.42 3.03 10.20
N VAL A 63 -7.23 3.67 9.06
CA VAL A 63 -7.77 3.21 7.78
C VAL A 63 -6.75 3.37 6.68
N SER A 64 -6.46 2.27 5.99
CA SER A 64 -5.65 2.25 4.79
C SER A 64 -6.54 2.42 3.57
N LEU A 65 -6.25 3.45 2.78
CA LEU A 65 -6.88 3.69 1.48
C LEU A 65 -5.87 3.36 0.41
N ASP A 66 -6.26 2.49 -0.50
CA ASP A 66 -5.43 2.08 -1.61
C ASP A 66 -6.19 2.33 -2.91
N ALA A 67 -5.55 3.01 -3.86
CA ALA A 67 -6.16 3.51 -5.08
C ALA A 67 -5.24 3.39 -6.28
N GLY A 68 -5.62 2.52 -7.21
CA GLY A 68 -5.01 2.41 -8.52
C GLY A 68 -5.79 3.19 -9.57
N VAL A 69 -5.07 3.82 -10.50
CA VAL A 69 -5.68 4.55 -11.62
C VAL A 69 -5.09 4.14 -12.96
N ILE A 70 -5.94 4.14 -14.00
CA ILE A 70 -5.51 3.99 -15.38
C ILE A 70 -5.56 5.36 -16.06
N TYR A 71 -4.43 5.81 -16.59
CA TYR A 71 -4.34 7.02 -17.39
C TYR A 71 -3.63 6.72 -18.71
N LYS A 72 -4.31 6.98 -19.83
CA LYS A 72 -3.78 6.71 -21.19
C LYS A 72 -3.23 5.29 -21.40
N GLY A 73 -3.88 4.31 -20.76
CA GLY A 73 -3.51 2.88 -20.90
C GLY A 73 -2.39 2.40 -19.97
N TYR A 74 -1.94 3.23 -19.04
CA TYR A 74 -0.96 2.86 -18.02
C TYR A 74 -1.58 2.96 -16.62
N HIS A 75 -1.19 2.02 -15.76
CA HIS A 75 -1.58 1.98 -14.35
C HIS A 75 -0.59 2.75 -13.47
N SER A 76 -1.09 3.27 -12.37
CA SER A 76 -0.29 3.67 -11.20
C SER A 76 -1.04 3.29 -9.94
N ASP A 77 -0.31 3.00 -8.88
CA ASP A 77 -0.84 2.51 -7.61
C ASP A 77 -0.28 3.28 -6.42
N ALA A 78 -1.11 3.48 -5.38
CA ALA A 78 -0.68 4.17 -4.17
C ALA A 78 -1.61 3.90 -2.99
N ALA A 79 -1.02 3.60 -1.84
CA ALA A 79 -1.76 3.44 -0.59
C ALA A 79 -1.24 4.32 0.54
N ARG A 80 -2.14 4.71 1.42
CA ARG A 80 -1.87 5.51 2.63
C ARG A 80 -2.76 5.08 3.78
N THR A 81 -2.18 4.99 4.98
CA THR A 81 -2.94 4.80 6.21
C THR A 81 -3.15 6.13 6.93
N TYR A 82 -4.35 6.37 7.39
CA TYR A 82 -4.77 7.59 8.09
C TYR A 82 -5.44 7.26 9.43
N GLY A 83 -5.24 8.12 10.41
CA GLY A 83 -6.03 8.08 11.64
C GLY A 83 -7.44 8.66 11.46
N VAL A 84 -8.40 8.08 12.15
CA VAL A 84 -9.80 8.55 12.19
C VAL A 84 -10.03 9.32 13.48
N GLY A 85 -10.07 10.65 13.41
CA GLY A 85 -10.08 11.50 14.59
C GLY A 85 -8.78 11.39 15.39
N LYS A 86 -8.87 11.26 16.73
CA LYS A 86 -7.72 11.06 17.59
C LYS A 86 -7.41 9.58 17.73
N ILE A 87 -6.26 9.16 17.27
CA ILE A 87 -5.76 7.79 17.38
C ILE A 87 -4.77 7.63 18.56
N SER A 88 -4.42 6.40 18.89
CA SER A 88 -3.44 6.11 19.93
C SER A 88 -2.01 6.44 19.48
N PRO A 89 -1.08 6.74 20.42
CA PRO A 89 0.33 6.93 20.07
C PRO A 89 0.96 5.71 19.39
N GLU A 90 0.50 4.51 19.72
CA GLU A 90 0.95 3.25 19.09
C GLU A 90 0.56 3.21 17.62
N ASN A 91 -0.67 3.60 17.27
CA ASN A 91 -1.14 3.68 15.90
C ASN A 91 -0.44 4.81 15.12
N GLU A 92 -0.21 5.98 15.74
CA GLU A 92 0.59 7.06 15.14
C GLU A 92 1.99 6.56 14.79
N HIS A 93 2.61 5.82 15.71
CA HIS A 93 3.94 5.26 15.52
C HIS A 93 3.98 4.18 14.43
N LEU A 94 2.99 3.25 14.40
CA LEU A 94 2.86 2.24 13.35
C LEU A 94 2.78 2.90 11.96
N ILE A 95 1.91 3.87 11.78
CA ILE A 95 1.75 4.63 10.52
C ILE A 95 3.08 5.31 10.13
N ALA A 96 3.74 5.95 11.09
CA ALA A 96 5.00 6.64 10.83
C ALA A 96 6.13 5.68 10.43
N VAL A 97 6.24 4.52 11.10
CA VAL A 97 7.24 3.49 10.79
C VAL A 97 6.96 2.88 9.41
N THR A 98 5.71 2.56 9.10
CA THR A 98 5.31 2.02 7.80
C THR A 98 5.67 3.00 6.67
N LYS A 99 5.30 4.27 6.82
CA LYS A 99 5.67 5.32 5.87
C LYS A 99 7.19 5.42 5.72
N GLN A 100 7.95 5.49 6.82
CA GLN A 100 9.40 5.65 6.76
C GLN A 100 10.08 4.44 6.14
N SER A 101 9.57 3.23 6.33
CA SER A 101 10.13 2.01 5.73
C SER A 101 10.15 2.07 4.20
N PHE A 102 9.11 2.65 3.59
CA PHE A 102 9.10 2.95 2.15
C PHE A 102 10.25 3.88 1.75
N PHE A 103 10.52 4.93 2.53
CA PHE A 103 11.64 5.85 2.23
C PHE A 103 13.01 5.21 2.46
N GLU A 104 13.13 4.23 3.36
CA GLU A 104 14.36 3.41 3.46
C GLU A 104 14.55 2.56 2.20
N ALA A 105 13.49 1.96 1.67
CA ALA A 105 13.51 1.25 0.40
C ALA A 105 13.92 2.15 -0.78
N MET A 106 13.39 3.38 -0.83
CA MET A 106 13.73 4.38 -1.86
C MET A 106 15.23 4.69 -1.93
N LYS A 107 15.95 4.66 -0.79
CA LYS A 107 17.39 4.94 -0.76
C LYS A 107 18.22 3.89 -1.53
N VAL A 108 17.70 2.68 -1.64
CA VAL A 108 18.39 1.54 -2.28
C VAL A 108 17.76 1.13 -3.61
N ALA A 109 16.63 1.73 -4.00
CA ALA A 109 15.95 1.49 -5.27
C ALA A 109 16.67 2.19 -6.43
N VAL A 110 17.95 1.88 -6.63
CA VAL A 110 18.85 2.50 -7.61
C VAL A 110 19.43 1.46 -8.56
N PRO A 111 19.88 1.86 -9.77
CA PRO A 111 20.45 0.93 -10.74
C PRO A 111 21.61 0.12 -10.18
N GLY A 112 21.62 -1.18 -10.50
CA GLY A 112 22.68 -2.10 -10.08
C GLY A 112 22.39 -2.86 -8.81
N ASN A 113 21.57 -2.33 -7.90
CA ASN A 113 21.00 -3.07 -6.78
C ASN A 113 19.98 -4.10 -7.27
N HIS A 114 19.55 -5.00 -6.40
CA HIS A 114 18.60 -6.06 -6.70
C HIS A 114 17.30 -5.82 -5.93
N ILE A 115 16.22 -6.47 -6.36
CA ILE A 115 14.92 -6.44 -5.67
C ILE A 115 15.07 -6.76 -4.17
N ARG A 116 15.87 -7.78 -3.81
CA ARG A 116 16.14 -8.13 -2.42
C ARG A 116 16.68 -6.96 -1.57
N ASP A 117 17.42 -6.04 -2.16
CA ASP A 117 17.99 -4.91 -1.41
C ASP A 117 16.90 -3.95 -0.94
N ILE A 118 15.78 -3.85 -1.70
CA ILE A 118 14.57 -3.11 -1.31
C ILE A 118 13.96 -3.75 -0.06
N GLY A 119 13.62 -5.04 -0.13
CA GLY A 119 13.01 -5.76 1.00
C GLY A 119 13.90 -5.76 2.25
N ARG A 120 15.21 -5.97 2.06
CA ARG A 120 16.20 -5.87 3.18
C ARG A 120 16.15 -4.50 3.84
N ALA A 121 16.05 -3.41 3.10
CA ALA A 121 16.03 -2.06 3.66
C ALA A 121 14.76 -1.82 4.47
N VAL A 122 13.61 -2.29 3.99
CA VAL A 122 12.34 -2.26 4.74
C VAL A 122 12.48 -3.06 6.03
N GLU A 123 12.89 -4.33 5.94
CA GLU A 123 12.98 -5.25 7.08
C GLU A 123 13.95 -4.74 8.15
N GLN A 124 15.16 -4.34 7.77
CA GLN A 124 16.14 -3.80 8.70
C GLN A 124 15.68 -2.53 9.41
N TYR A 125 14.77 -1.78 8.82
CA TYR A 125 14.20 -0.61 9.47
C TYR A 125 13.08 -1.00 10.42
N VAL A 126 12.11 -1.78 9.96
CA VAL A 126 10.88 -2.14 10.69
C VAL A 126 11.16 -2.97 11.94
N LEU A 127 12.03 -3.98 11.83
CA LEU A 127 12.34 -4.89 12.95
C LEU A 127 12.95 -4.19 14.18
N LYS A 128 13.51 -2.98 14.04
CA LYS A 128 13.99 -2.18 15.18
C LYS A 128 12.88 -1.78 16.14
N PHE A 129 11.64 -1.78 15.68
CA PHE A 129 10.47 -1.37 16.45
C PHE A 129 9.64 -2.56 16.93
N GLY A 130 10.01 -3.79 16.56
CA GLY A 130 9.31 -5.01 16.95
C GLY A 130 7.99 -5.23 16.22
N TYR A 131 7.81 -4.63 15.06
CA TYR A 131 6.65 -4.81 14.20
C TYR A 131 6.81 -6.00 13.25
N GLY A 132 5.68 -6.62 12.86
CA GLY A 132 5.62 -7.65 11.83
C GLY A 132 5.62 -7.04 10.42
N ILE A 133 6.10 -7.81 9.46
CA ILE A 133 6.10 -7.47 8.04
C ILE A 133 5.37 -8.58 7.30
N VAL A 134 4.29 -8.26 6.61
CA VAL A 134 3.52 -9.25 5.84
C VAL A 134 4.39 -9.84 4.74
N GLU A 135 4.44 -11.18 4.67
CA GLU A 135 5.26 -11.94 3.72
C GLU A 135 4.43 -12.58 2.59
N ASP A 136 3.13 -12.81 2.80
CA ASP A 136 2.24 -13.44 1.82
C ASP A 136 1.84 -12.53 0.67
N LEU A 137 2.04 -11.22 0.81
CA LEU A 137 1.76 -10.19 -0.17
C LEU A 137 3.00 -9.33 -0.41
N VAL A 138 3.20 -8.94 -1.66
CA VAL A 138 4.42 -8.25 -2.09
C VAL A 138 4.09 -7.18 -3.12
N GLY A 139 4.95 -6.19 -3.24
CA GLY A 139 4.89 -5.23 -4.33
C GLY A 139 5.15 -5.86 -5.69
N HIS A 140 5.00 -5.09 -6.75
CA HIS A 140 4.98 -5.61 -8.12
C HIS A 140 5.52 -4.60 -9.15
N GLY A 141 5.83 -5.09 -10.33
CA GLY A 141 5.94 -4.23 -11.50
C GLY A 141 4.57 -3.63 -11.83
N VAL A 142 4.53 -2.42 -12.35
CA VAL A 142 3.30 -1.75 -12.75
C VAL A 142 3.52 -0.98 -14.05
N GLY A 143 2.58 -1.08 -15.00
CA GLY A 143 2.76 -0.47 -16.31
C GLY A 143 1.49 -0.53 -17.15
N ALA A 144 1.50 -1.29 -18.25
CA ALA A 144 0.32 -1.52 -19.06
C ALA A 144 -0.71 -2.40 -18.33
N ASN A 145 -0.24 -3.23 -17.40
CA ASN A 145 -1.07 -3.99 -16.48
C ASN A 145 -0.88 -3.47 -15.05
N LEU A 146 -1.88 -3.70 -14.21
CA LEU A 146 -1.81 -3.33 -12.79
C LEU A 146 -0.67 -4.10 -12.09
N HIS A 147 -0.63 -5.42 -12.27
CA HIS A 147 0.43 -6.26 -11.76
C HIS A 147 1.26 -6.81 -12.92
N GLU A 148 2.56 -6.53 -12.88
CA GLU A 148 3.57 -7.03 -13.81
C GLU A 148 4.76 -7.60 -13.02
N ASP A 149 5.58 -8.42 -13.67
CA ASP A 149 6.89 -8.80 -13.13
C ASP A 149 7.80 -7.57 -12.97
N PRO A 150 8.70 -7.55 -12.00
CA PRO A 150 8.94 -8.56 -10.96
C PRO A 150 8.10 -8.33 -9.68
N GLU A 151 7.97 -9.38 -8.86
CA GLU A 151 7.54 -9.23 -7.47
C GLU A 151 8.57 -8.43 -6.66
N ILE A 152 8.08 -7.59 -5.72
CA ILE A 152 8.90 -6.69 -4.87
C ILE A 152 8.60 -6.99 -3.40
N PRO A 153 9.21 -8.02 -2.80
CA PRO A 153 9.03 -8.33 -1.38
C PRO A 153 9.47 -7.17 -0.46
N ASN A 154 8.74 -6.99 0.64
CA ASN A 154 9.04 -6.01 1.68
C ASN A 154 9.95 -6.56 2.79
N PHE A 155 10.50 -7.75 2.60
CA PHE A 155 11.39 -8.47 3.50
C PHE A 155 12.59 -9.04 2.74
N GLU A 156 13.67 -9.42 3.46
CA GLU A 156 14.87 -9.95 2.82
C GLU A 156 14.66 -11.39 2.32
N THR A 157 14.70 -11.58 1.02
CA THR A 157 14.59 -12.89 0.39
C THR A 157 15.96 -13.57 0.26
N ILE A 158 15.99 -14.92 0.21
CA ILE A 158 17.20 -15.69 -0.02
C ILE A 158 17.81 -15.38 -1.39
N LYS A 159 16.97 -15.31 -2.43
CA LYS A 159 17.38 -14.99 -3.81
C LYS A 159 17.48 -13.48 -3.98
N LYS A 160 18.49 -13.03 -4.72
CA LYS A 160 18.67 -11.59 -4.99
C LYS A 160 17.55 -10.98 -5.85
N GLY A 161 16.87 -11.78 -6.65
CA GLY A 161 15.94 -11.30 -7.65
C GLY A 161 16.61 -10.53 -8.80
N PRO A 162 15.83 -9.98 -9.72
CA PRO A 162 16.33 -9.14 -10.81
C PRO A 162 17.14 -7.93 -10.33
N LYS A 163 18.06 -7.48 -11.17
CA LYS A 163 18.72 -6.18 -10.99
C LYS A 163 17.78 -5.06 -11.38
N LEU A 164 17.77 -4.02 -10.57
CA LEU A 164 17.11 -2.75 -10.89
C LEU A 164 17.79 -2.09 -12.08
N LYS A 165 16.99 -1.65 -13.03
CA LYS A 165 17.43 -0.99 -14.26
C LYS A 165 16.64 0.30 -14.48
N PRO A 166 17.27 1.35 -15.03
CA PRO A 166 16.54 2.54 -15.43
C PRO A 166 15.37 2.20 -16.37
N GLY A 167 14.25 2.87 -16.17
CA GLY A 167 13.02 2.63 -16.91
C GLY A 167 12.06 1.60 -16.27
N MET A 168 12.48 0.86 -15.26
CA MET A 168 11.56 0.02 -14.49
C MET A 168 10.59 0.89 -13.68
N THR A 169 9.30 0.56 -13.75
CA THR A 169 8.24 1.09 -12.90
C THR A 169 7.74 -0.01 -11.99
N ILE A 170 7.79 0.22 -10.69
CA ILE A 170 7.45 -0.77 -9.65
C ILE A 170 6.63 -0.12 -8.54
N ALA A 171 5.73 -0.88 -7.93
CA ALA A 171 5.09 -0.55 -6.67
C ALA A 171 5.97 -1.07 -5.52
N ILE A 172 6.30 -0.19 -4.57
CA ILE A 172 6.89 -0.56 -3.28
C ILE A 172 5.83 -0.26 -2.23
N GLU A 173 5.45 -1.28 -1.46
CA GLU A 173 4.23 -1.25 -0.68
C GLU A 173 4.37 -1.97 0.69
N PRO A 174 5.18 -1.46 1.63
CA PRO A 174 5.26 -2.05 2.95
C PRO A 174 3.88 -2.18 3.63
N MET A 175 3.54 -3.40 4.01
CA MET A 175 2.39 -3.78 4.82
C MET A 175 2.92 -4.23 6.19
N ILE A 176 2.71 -3.40 7.22
CA ILE A 176 3.33 -3.56 8.54
C ILE A 176 2.25 -3.77 9.58
N THR A 177 2.43 -4.77 10.44
CA THR A 177 1.51 -5.13 11.51
C THR A 177 2.05 -4.70 12.88
N ALA A 178 1.17 -4.32 13.78
CA ALA A 178 1.56 -3.97 15.16
C ALA A 178 1.96 -5.20 16.00
N GLY A 179 1.59 -6.40 15.54
CA GLY A 179 1.87 -7.69 16.17
C GLY A 179 2.66 -8.63 15.26
N ASP A 180 2.15 -9.85 15.11
CA ASP A 180 2.77 -10.87 14.27
C ASP A 180 2.55 -10.59 12.77
N TYR A 181 3.37 -11.18 11.92
CA TYR A 181 3.33 -10.98 10.45
C TYR A 181 2.30 -11.86 9.74
N GLU A 182 1.76 -12.88 10.42
CA GLU A 182 0.84 -13.84 9.84
C GLU A 182 -0.51 -13.18 9.48
N VAL A 183 -1.01 -13.51 8.29
CA VAL A 183 -2.27 -13.00 7.76
C VAL A 183 -3.19 -14.12 7.32
N ASP A 184 -4.49 -13.83 7.21
CA ASP A 184 -5.51 -14.74 6.71
C ASP A 184 -6.50 -13.96 5.83
N TRP A 185 -7.29 -14.66 5.00
CA TRP A 185 -8.30 -14.09 4.13
C TRP A 185 -9.68 -14.27 4.71
N LEU A 186 -10.50 -13.23 4.65
CA LEU A 186 -11.91 -13.35 5.02
C LEU A 186 -12.72 -14.15 3.98
N ASP A 187 -13.92 -14.57 4.35
CA ASP A 187 -14.85 -15.34 3.48
C ASP A 187 -15.29 -14.56 2.21
N ASP A 188 -14.89 -13.31 2.06
CA ASP A 188 -15.14 -12.49 0.87
C ASP A 188 -14.11 -12.71 -0.25
N ASP A 189 -13.13 -13.61 -0.03
CA ASP A 189 -12.01 -13.95 -0.92
C ASP A 189 -11.05 -12.80 -1.25
N TRP A 190 -11.17 -11.63 -0.59
CA TRP A 190 -10.38 -10.44 -0.86
C TRP A 190 -9.71 -9.85 0.39
N THR A 191 -10.50 -9.55 1.41
CA THR A 191 -10.00 -8.82 2.58
C THR A 191 -8.98 -9.66 3.34
N VAL A 192 -7.76 -9.12 3.44
CA VAL A 192 -6.66 -9.74 4.19
C VAL A 192 -6.60 -9.12 5.57
N VAL A 193 -6.54 -9.95 6.60
CA VAL A 193 -6.50 -9.54 8.01
C VAL A 193 -5.32 -10.15 8.75
N THR A 194 -4.87 -9.48 9.82
CA THR A 194 -3.88 -10.06 10.73
C THR A 194 -4.49 -11.22 11.53
N VAL A 195 -3.76 -12.33 11.67
CA VAL A 195 -4.25 -13.51 12.42
C VAL A 195 -4.41 -13.21 13.91
N ASP A 196 -3.55 -12.38 14.47
CA ASP A 196 -3.56 -11.98 15.88
C ASP A 196 -4.53 -10.83 16.21
N GLY A 197 -5.19 -10.24 15.21
CA GLY A 197 -6.11 -9.11 15.35
C GLY A 197 -5.41 -7.79 15.65
N SER A 198 -4.10 -7.70 15.49
CA SER A 198 -3.35 -6.45 15.63
C SER A 198 -3.62 -5.50 14.46
N ASN A 199 -3.48 -4.19 14.69
CA ASN A 199 -3.65 -3.20 13.63
C ASN A 199 -2.54 -3.32 12.59
N ALA A 200 -2.89 -3.04 11.34
CA ALA A 200 -1.95 -2.98 10.23
C ALA A 200 -1.94 -1.60 9.57
N ALA A 201 -0.81 -1.22 9.00
CA ALA A 201 -0.66 -0.02 8.19
C ALA A 201 -0.02 -0.35 6.84
N HIS A 202 -0.45 0.34 5.82
CA HIS A 202 0.00 0.20 4.44
C HIS A 202 0.45 1.55 3.88
N TYR A 203 1.61 1.57 3.23
CA TYR A 203 2.12 2.75 2.54
C TYR A 203 2.76 2.34 1.23
N GLU A 204 2.27 2.90 0.15
CA GLU A 204 2.66 2.48 -1.20
C GLU A 204 2.86 3.65 -2.14
N ASN A 205 3.80 3.50 -3.08
CA ASN A 205 3.84 4.31 -4.29
C ASN A 205 4.37 3.51 -5.48
N THR A 206 3.84 3.86 -6.66
CA THR A 206 4.51 3.58 -7.92
C THR A 206 5.73 4.48 -8.06
N ILE A 207 6.89 3.88 -8.32
CA ILE A 207 8.15 4.60 -8.53
C ILE A 207 8.75 4.26 -9.89
N LEU A 208 9.54 5.18 -10.43
CA LEU A 208 10.39 4.97 -11.59
C LEU A 208 11.85 4.85 -11.15
N ILE A 209 12.53 3.77 -11.53
CA ILE A 209 13.97 3.66 -11.41
C ILE A 209 14.61 4.52 -12.51
N THR A 210 15.39 5.52 -12.13
CA THR A 210 16.12 6.38 -13.08
C THR A 210 17.61 6.01 -13.10
N GLU A 211 18.43 6.74 -13.83
CA GLU A 211 19.89 6.53 -13.83
C GLU A 211 20.54 6.86 -12.47
N ASP A 212 19.93 7.80 -11.70
CA ASP A 212 20.47 8.25 -10.42
C ASP A 212 19.59 7.85 -9.24
N LYS A 213 18.53 8.63 -8.96
CA LYS A 213 17.61 8.44 -7.84
C LYS A 213 16.21 8.08 -8.34
N PRO A 214 15.51 7.17 -7.64
CA PRO A 214 14.14 6.84 -8.02
C PRO A 214 13.22 8.07 -7.89
N ILE A 215 12.19 8.11 -8.74
CA ILE A 215 11.16 9.16 -8.75
C ILE A 215 9.83 8.53 -8.36
N ILE A 216 9.10 9.15 -7.45
CA ILE A 216 7.73 8.75 -7.12
C ILE A 216 6.80 9.29 -8.21
N LEU A 217 6.08 8.39 -8.89
CA LEU A 217 5.14 8.75 -9.96
C LEU A 217 3.73 9.01 -9.43
N SER A 218 3.34 8.36 -8.34
CA SER A 218 2.00 8.47 -7.74
C SER A 218 1.88 9.56 -6.67
N GLN A 219 2.75 10.56 -6.71
CA GLN A 219 2.70 11.72 -5.84
C GLN A 219 2.12 12.93 -6.57
N ALA A 220 1.18 13.64 -5.93
CA ALA A 220 0.72 14.92 -6.44
C ALA A 220 1.77 16.01 -6.15
N GLU A 221 2.00 16.92 -7.14
CA GLU A 221 2.86 18.07 -6.94
C GLU A 221 2.34 18.95 -5.79
N GLY A 222 3.24 19.35 -4.89
CA GLY A 222 2.93 20.21 -3.75
C GLY A 222 2.32 19.55 -2.52
N LEU A 223 2.15 18.24 -2.51
CA LEU A 223 1.88 17.47 -1.29
C LEU A 223 3.21 17.07 -0.65
N GLU A 224 3.45 17.53 0.59
CA GLU A 224 4.51 16.98 1.42
C GLU A 224 4.14 15.53 1.80
N LEU A 225 5.05 14.62 1.53
CA LEU A 225 4.93 13.20 1.89
C LEU A 225 5.21 12.98 3.37
#